data_f80e2ac53d5951c35f8a248fc1ba40cb
#
_entry.id   f80e2ac53d5951c35f8a248fc1ba40cb
#
_cell.length_a   1.000
_cell.length_b   1.000
_cell.length_c   1.000
_cell.angle_alpha   90.00
_cell.angle_beta   90.00
_cell.angle_gamma   90.00
#
_symmetry.space_group_name_H-M   'P 1'
#
loop_
_entity.id
_entity.type
_entity.pdbx_description
1 polymer ?
#
loop_
_entity_poly.entity_id
_entity_poly.type
_entity_poly.pdbx_seq_one_letter_code
_entity_poly.pdbx_strand_id
1 'polypeptide(L)'
;MTIGVSYPRVDACDKVTGAAKYTEDLCPTHALWAKIYHSTIANGRVRCIHTQRAAAIPGVVKIFTCFDVPQFCFGTAGHPWAIDPGHQDIADRLLLNQRVRLYGDDIAVVVAEDEITANRAL
;
A
#
# COMPACT_ATOMS: atom_id res chain seq x y z
N MET A 1 -14.40 -33.65 21.52
CA MET A 1 -13.80 -32.72 22.50
C MET A 1 -12.28 -32.79 22.33
N THR A 2 -11.65 -31.71 21.93
CA THR A 2 -10.24 -31.70 21.48
C THR A 2 -9.28 -31.08 22.50
N ILE A 3 -9.80 -30.75 23.70
CA ILE A 3 -9.00 -30.17 24.80
C ILE A 3 -8.05 -31.25 25.34
N GLY A 4 -6.76 -30.93 25.45
CA GLY A 4 -5.73 -31.84 25.95
C GLY A 4 -5.10 -32.76 24.92
N VAL A 5 -5.48 -32.65 23.64
CA VAL A 5 -4.87 -33.40 22.53
C VAL A 5 -3.98 -32.47 21.69
N SER A 6 -2.74 -32.89 21.45
CA SER A 6 -1.83 -32.15 20.58
C SER A 6 -2.18 -32.44 19.11
N TYR A 7 -2.51 -31.39 18.37
CA TYR A 7 -2.73 -31.49 16.92
C TYR A 7 -1.56 -30.85 16.16
N PRO A 8 -1.06 -31.49 15.11
CA PRO A 8 -0.09 -30.86 14.25
C PRO A 8 -0.73 -29.65 13.55
N ARG A 9 0.04 -28.59 13.41
CA ARG A 9 -0.37 -27.40 12.68
C ARG A 9 -0.61 -27.77 11.22
N VAL A 10 -1.72 -27.30 10.64
CA VAL A 10 -2.16 -27.68 9.27
C VAL A 10 -1.11 -27.37 8.21
N ASP A 11 -0.42 -26.23 8.35
CA ASP A 11 0.59 -25.74 7.40
C ASP A 11 2.04 -26.09 7.80
N ALA A 12 2.24 -26.90 8.84
CA ALA A 12 3.58 -27.19 9.36
C ALA A 12 4.43 -27.97 8.35
N CYS A 13 3.84 -28.97 7.69
CA CYS A 13 4.54 -29.81 6.71
C CYS A 13 5.06 -28.96 5.55
N ASP A 14 4.21 -28.14 4.96
CA ASP A 14 4.57 -27.30 3.82
C ASP A 14 5.65 -26.27 4.18
N LYS A 15 5.61 -25.75 5.41
CA LYS A 15 6.63 -24.82 5.90
C LYS A 15 7.99 -25.45 6.09
N VAL A 16 8.04 -26.61 6.73
CA VAL A 16 9.33 -27.29 7.01
C VAL A 16 9.95 -27.94 5.78
N THR A 17 9.13 -28.28 4.79
CA THR A 17 9.60 -28.86 3.52
C THR A 17 9.90 -27.79 2.45
N GLY A 18 9.56 -26.52 2.71
CA GLY A 18 9.71 -25.45 1.73
C GLY A 18 8.65 -25.45 0.61
N ALA A 19 7.60 -26.23 0.75
CA ALA A 19 6.50 -26.28 -0.21
C ALA A 19 5.51 -25.12 -0.05
N ALA A 20 5.49 -24.48 1.14
CA ALA A 20 4.63 -23.33 1.40
C ALA A 20 4.98 -22.17 0.47
N LYS A 21 3.95 -21.58 -0.16
CA LYS A 21 4.09 -20.43 -1.04
C LYS A 21 3.69 -19.16 -0.31
N TYR A 22 4.54 -18.14 -0.38
CA TYR A 22 4.30 -16.82 0.15
C TYR A 22 4.06 -15.83 -0.98
N THR A 23 3.69 -14.59 -0.65
CA THR A 23 3.35 -13.55 -1.64
C THR A 23 4.47 -13.33 -2.67
N GLU A 24 5.73 -13.33 -2.22
CA GLU A 24 6.89 -13.14 -3.10
C GLU A 24 7.09 -14.32 -4.07
N ASP A 25 6.82 -15.54 -3.62
CA ASP A 25 6.90 -16.74 -4.48
C ASP A 25 5.82 -16.76 -5.59
N LEU A 26 4.75 -15.99 -5.40
CA LEU A 26 3.64 -15.87 -6.33
C LEU A 26 3.74 -14.61 -7.19
N CYS A 27 4.77 -13.78 -6.97
CA CYS A 27 4.96 -12.54 -7.71
C CYS A 27 5.29 -12.85 -9.19
N PRO A 28 4.60 -12.24 -10.16
CA PRO A 28 4.93 -12.37 -11.57
C PRO A 28 6.34 -11.83 -11.86
N THR A 29 7.06 -12.49 -12.78
CA THR A 29 8.44 -12.12 -13.17
C THR A 29 8.57 -10.69 -13.73
N HIS A 30 7.48 -10.09 -14.17
CA HIS A 30 7.43 -8.73 -14.73
C HIS A 30 6.60 -7.77 -13.87
N ALA A 31 6.46 -8.06 -12.57
CA ALA A 31 5.79 -7.13 -11.65
C ALA A 31 6.59 -5.84 -11.55
N LEU A 32 5.88 -4.72 -11.57
CA LEU A 32 6.47 -3.41 -11.35
C LEU A 32 6.55 -3.12 -9.82
N TRP A 33 7.50 -2.28 -9.46
CA TRP A 33 7.68 -1.83 -8.09
C TRP A 33 6.99 -0.49 -7.88
N ALA A 34 6.13 -0.44 -6.87
CA ALA A 34 5.45 0.78 -6.46
C ALA A 34 5.97 1.24 -5.10
N LYS A 35 6.38 2.50 -5.00
CA LYS A 35 6.80 3.15 -3.75
C LYS A 35 5.94 4.37 -3.50
N ILE A 36 5.51 4.52 -2.25
CA ILE A 36 4.66 5.63 -1.82
C ILE A 36 5.53 6.77 -1.29
N TYR A 37 5.26 7.97 -1.75
CA TYR A 37 5.82 9.20 -1.19
C TYR A 37 4.90 9.73 -0.10
N HIS A 38 5.41 9.76 1.11
CA HIS A 38 4.68 10.16 2.30
C HIS A 38 4.91 11.63 2.67
N SER A 39 3.94 12.21 3.37
CA SER A 39 4.07 13.54 3.94
C SER A 39 5.14 13.59 5.03
N THR A 40 5.97 14.62 4.98
CA THR A 40 6.97 14.96 6.02
C THR A 40 6.46 16.00 7.02
N ILE A 41 5.19 16.41 6.92
CA ILE A 41 4.55 17.36 7.84
C ILE A 41 3.27 16.75 8.39
N ALA A 42 2.88 17.19 9.58
CA ALA A 42 1.70 16.66 10.29
C ALA A 42 0.38 17.31 9.84
N ASN A 43 0.40 18.51 9.28
CA ASN A 43 -0.78 19.21 8.82
C ASN A 43 -0.42 20.22 7.73
N GLY A 44 -1.14 20.15 6.62
CA GLY A 44 -0.91 21.06 5.50
C GLY A 44 -1.75 20.73 4.28
N ARG A 45 -1.39 21.33 3.18
CA ARG A 45 -2.01 21.07 1.88
C ARG A 45 -0.95 21.04 0.79
N VAL A 46 -0.95 19.97 0.00
CA VAL A 46 -0.12 19.86 -1.19
C VAL A 46 -0.62 20.86 -2.22
N ARG A 47 0.23 21.80 -2.63
CA ARG A 47 -0.10 22.81 -3.66
C ARG A 47 0.27 22.34 -5.05
N CYS A 48 1.45 21.73 -5.18
CA CYS A 48 1.95 21.17 -6.42
C CYS A 48 2.98 20.07 -6.13
N ILE A 49 3.19 19.18 -7.09
CA ILE A 49 4.25 18.16 -7.07
C ILE A 49 4.98 18.25 -8.41
N HIS A 50 6.29 18.46 -8.37
CA HIS A 50 7.13 18.56 -9.56
C HIS A 50 7.69 17.19 -9.92
N THR A 51 7.01 16.45 -10.79
CA THR A 51 7.33 15.06 -11.14
C THR A 51 8.33 14.92 -12.30
N GLN A 52 8.65 16.02 -13.01
CA GLN A 52 9.41 15.99 -14.27
C GLN A 52 10.78 15.33 -14.13
N ARG A 53 11.51 15.63 -13.05
CA ARG A 53 12.84 15.04 -12.80
C ARG A 53 12.76 13.55 -12.49
N ALA A 54 11.80 13.17 -11.66
CA ALA A 54 11.56 11.78 -11.31
C ALA A 54 11.10 10.97 -12.53
N ALA A 55 10.19 11.51 -13.33
CA ALA A 55 9.70 10.87 -14.54
C ALA A 55 10.78 10.71 -15.64
N ALA A 56 11.84 11.53 -15.60
CA ALA A 56 12.96 11.43 -16.55
C ALA A 56 14.00 10.34 -16.17
N ILE A 57 13.85 9.69 -15.00
CA ILE A 57 14.75 8.62 -14.58
C ILE A 57 14.42 7.37 -15.42
N PRO A 58 15.41 6.76 -16.13
CA PRO A 58 15.20 5.52 -16.85
C PRO A 58 14.69 4.41 -15.92
N GLY A 59 13.68 3.66 -16.38
CA GLY A 59 13.03 2.61 -15.61
C GLY A 59 11.82 3.10 -14.77
N VAL A 60 11.56 4.40 -14.69
CA VAL A 60 10.31 4.92 -14.13
C VAL A 60 9.20 4.77 -15.16
N VAL A 61 8.16 4.01 -14.80
CA VAL A 61 7.04 3.69 -15.68
C VAL A 61 5.93 4.74 -15.56
N LYS A 62 5.57 5.10 -14.32
CA LYS A 62 4.50 6.05 -14.05
C LYS A 62 4.62 6.67 -12.67
N ILE A 63 4.17 7.90 -12.54
CA ILE A 63 4.00 8.59 -11.27
C ILE A 63 2.53 9.02 -11.16
N PHE A 64 1.90 8.66 -10.04
CA PHE A 64 0.56 9.11 -9.68
C PHE A 64 0.68 10.07 -8.51
N THR A 65 -0.04 11.17 -8.58
CA THR A 65 -0.08 12.16 -7.51
C THR A 65 -1.50 12.29 -6.96
N CYS A 66 -1.65 12.98 -5.83
CA CYS A 66 -2.96 13.29 -5.27
C CYS A 66 -3.85 14.14 -6.21
N PHE A 67 -3.32 14.63 -7.34
CA PHE A 67 -4.07 15.36 -8.35
C PHE A 67 -4.56 14.48 -9.50
N ASP A 68 -3.99 13.28 -9.66
CA ASP A 68 -4.23 12.39 -10.80
C ASP A 68 -5.18 11.23 -10.47
N VAL A 69 -5.45 10.99 -9.18
CA VAL A 69 -6.24 9.86 -8.70
C VAL A 69 -7.66 10.27 -8.37
N PRO A 70 -8.63 9.34 -8.43
CA PRO A 70 -10.01 9.61 -8.02
C PRO A 70 -10.10 10.10 -6.57
N GLN A 71 -10.90 11.11 -6.35
CA GLN A 71 -11.10 11.76 -5.04
C GLN A 71 -12.41 11.26 -4.38
N PHE A 72 -12.54 9.96 -4.16
CA PHE A 72 -13.62 9.40 -3.37
C PHE A 72 -13.08 8.77 -2.09
N CYS A 73 -13.83 8.92 -1.01
CA CYS A 73 -13.47 8.36 0.28
C CYS A 73 -13.86 6.90 0.38
N PHE A 74 -13.05 6.11 1.07
CA PHE A 74 -13.33 4.73 1.41
C PHE A 74 -13.01 4.47 2.89
N GLY A 75 -13.65 3.44 3.48
CA GLY A 75 -13.34 2.97 4.81
C GLY A 75 -12.05 2.15 4.82
N THR A 76 -11.26 2.30 5.87
CA THR A 76 -10.08 1.47 6.11
C THR A 76 -10.42 0.31 7.04
N ALA A 77 -9.44 -0.50 7.41
CA ALA A 77 -9.63 -1.73 8.18
C ALA A 77 -10.11 -1.51 9.63
N GLY A 78 -11.36 -1.11 9.82
CA GLY A 78 -11.97 -0.99 11.13
C GLY A 78 -12.82 -2.22 11.47
N HIS A 79 -14.10 -2.11 11.22
CA HIS A 79 -15.08 -3.15 11.56
C HIS A 79 -15.81 -3.70 10.31
N PRO A 80 -15.07 -4.31 9.34
CA PRO A 80 -15.69 -4.78 8.10
C PRO A 80 -16.73 -5.90 8.33
N TRP A 81 -16.69 -6.56 9.50
CA TRP A 81 -17.64 -7.56 9.94
C TRP A 81 -18.81 -6.97 10.74
N ALA A 82 -18.83 -5.66 10.98
CA ALA A 82 -19.91 -5.03 11.74
C ALA A 82 -21.22 -5.10 10.94
N ILE A 83 -22.18 -5.83 11.46
CA ILE A 83 -23.54 -5.94 10.91
C ILE A 83 -24.33 -4.65 11.24
N ASP A 84 -24.06 -4.08 12.41
CA ASP A 84 -24.68 -2.83 12.84
C ASP A 84 -24.06 -1.64 12.09
N PRO A 85 -24.88 -0.86 11.33
CA PRO A 85 -24.41 0.34 10.63
C PRO A 85 -23.72 1.37 11.54
N GLY A 86 -24.08 1.43 12.83
CA GLY A 86 -23.45 2.32 13.81
C GLY A 86 -22.00 1.95 14.18
N HIS A 87 -21.57 0.74 13.84
CA HIS A 87 -20.22 0.24 14.10
C HIS A 87 -19.37 0.10 12.82
N GLN A 88 -19.90 0.52 11.67
CA GLN A 88 -19.14 0.52 10.43
C GLN A 88 -18.09 1.63 10.41
N ASP A 89 -17.00 1.40 9.70
CA ASP A 89 -15.98 2.41 9.49
C ASP A 89 -16.50 3.60 8.70
N ILE A 90 -16.05 4.77 9.12
CA ILE A 90 -16.32 6.01 8.39
C ILE A 90 -15.43 6.01 7.13
N ALA A 91 -16.05 6.27 5.97
CA ALA A 91 -15.33 6.46 4.71
C ALA A 91 -14.67 7.86 4.71
N ASP A 92 -13.49 7.98 5.30
CA ASP A 92 -12.75 9.23 5.45
C ASP A 92 -11.35 9.21 4.82
N ARG A 93 -10.95 8.12 4.20
CA ARG A 93 -9.65 7.93 3.56
C ARG A 93 -9.73 8.14 2.05
N LEU A 94 -8.75 8.85 1.54
CA LEU A 94 -8.48 8.98 0.11
C LEU A 94 -7.32 8.07 -0.28
N LEU A 95 -7.23 7.69 -1.55
CA LEU A 95 -6.11 6.90 -2.07
C LEU A 95 -4.80 7.67 -1.94
N LEU A 96 -4.78 8.94 -2.38
CA LEU A 96 -3.67 9.86 -2.16
C LEU A 96 -4.23 11.19 -1.64
N ASN A 97 -3.59 11.78 -0.65
CA ASN A 97 -4.10 12.92 0.10
C ASN A 97 -3.52 14.24 -0.40
N GLN A 98 -4.37 15.14 -0.91
CA GLN A 98 -4.00 16.54 -1.10
C GLN A 98 -4.00 17.31 0.23
N ARG A 99 -4.93 16.97 1.13
CA ARG A 99 -4.99 17.52 2.48
C ARG A 99 -4.27 16.58 3.44
N VAL A 100 -3.10 17.00 3.88
CA VAL A 100 -2.31 16.30 4.89
C VAL A 100 -2.92 16.54 6.27
N ARG A 101 -3.23 15.46 6.98
CA ARG A 101 -3.83 15.48 8.32
C ARG A 101 -2.91 14.88 9.38
N LEU A 102 -1.92 14.08 8.95
CA LEU A 102 -0.92 13.48 9.83
C LEU A 102 0.40 13.29 9.08
N TYR A 103 1.48 13.15 9.84
CA TYR A 103 2.78 12.75 9.32
C TYR A 103 2.69 11.36 8.71
N GLY A 104 3.19 11.20 7.51
CA GLY A 104 3.13 9.92 6.80
C GLY A 104 1.91 9.73 5.91
N ASP A 105 1.03 10.74 5.76
CA ASP A 105 -0.06 10.66 4.77
C ASP A 105 0.48 10.42 3.36
N ASP A 106 -0.18 9.55 2.59
CA ASP A 106 0.17 9.18 1.23
C ASP A 106 -0.13 10.32 0.26
N ILE A 107 0.89 10.82 -0.45
CA ILE A 107 0.78 11.98 -1.34
C ILE A 107 0.92 11.59 -2.80
N ALA A 108 1.87 10.72 -3.11
CA ALA A 108 2.16 10.26 -4.46
C ALA A 108 2.65 8.81 -4.46
N VAL A 109 2.62 8.18 -5.64
CA VAL A 109 3.15 6.83 -5.86
C VAL A 109 4.02 6.86 -7.10
N VAL A 110 5.23 6.34 -6.97
CA VAL A 110 6.14 6.07 -8.09
C VAL A 110 6.05 4.59 -8.45
N VAL A 111 5.89 4.31 -9.74
CA VAL A 111 5.93 2.95 -10.30
C VAL A 111 7.12 2.83 -11.20
N ALA A 112 7.98 1.83 -10.96
CA ALA A 112 9.21 1.61 -11.72
C ALA A 112 9.46 0.12 -12.00
N GLU A 113 10.39 -0.17 -12.87
CA GLU A 113 10.76 -1.54 -13.26
C GLU A 113 11.48 -2.30 -12.13
N ASP A 114 12.17 -1.57 -11.25
CA ASP A 114 12.88 -2.14 -10.10
C ASP A 114 12.78 -1.23 -8.87
N GLU A 115 13.08 -1.81 -7.70
CA GLU A 115 12.98 -1.13 -6.42
C GLU A 115 13.98 0.02 -6.27
N ILE A 116 15.18 -0.13 -6.80
CA ILE A 116 16.25 0.89 -6.71
C ILE A 116 15.82 2.14 -7.47
N THR A 117 15.31 1.94 -8.68
CA THR A 117 14.78 3.01 -9.52
C THR A 117 13.59 3.71 -8.87
N ALA A 118 12.66 2.94 -8.27
CA ALA A 118 11.52 3.50 -7.54
C ALA A 118 11.99 4.38 -6.37
N ASN A 119 12.97 3.92 -5.58
CA ASN A 119 13.53 4.69 -4.45
C ASN A 119 14.28 5.94 -4.90
N ARG A 120 14.97 5.91 -6.05
CA ARG A 120 15.67 7.09 -6.59
C ARG A 120 14.72 8.16 -7.11
N ALA A 121 13.52 7.78 -7.47
CA ALA A 121 12.51 8.67 -8.03
C ALA A 121 11.60 9.31 -6.97
N LEU A 122 11.68 8.86 -5.70
CA LEU A 122 11.02 9.50 -4.56
C LEU A 122 11.74 10.79 -4.15
#